data_e38da421059fb2c65ca822cc035dbd91
#
_entry.id   e38da421059fb2c65ca822cc035dbd91
#
_cell.length_a   1.000
_cell.length_b   1.000
_cell.length_c   1.000
_cell.angle_alpha   90.00
_cell.angle_beta   90.00
_cell.angle_gamma   90.00
#
_symmetry.space_group_name_H-M   'P 1'
#
loop_
_entity.id
_entity.type
_entity.pdbx_description
1 polymer ?
#
loop_
_entity_poly.entity_id
_entity_poly.type
_entity_poly.pdbx_seq_one_letter_code
_entity_poly.pdbx_strand_id
1 'polypeptide(L)'
;MPKAGITVESCIIGTWEKKIGDAIKVGDILFNYETDKASFECESTAEGTLLEIFYNEGDEVPCLVNVCAIGEPGEDCSALRPDSAAAPAPLSEEKPAEETVKADAPKVASPTATAGERTAVSPRARKLAERAGVDASLATPTGPSGRIIERDVRALMENPALATTKVEAVAPAPTEKAVEAAAEFTDVKFSGIRRAISRSMHTSLSTMAQLTHTNSFDASTILAYRAMLKAAGGEYAGITLGDIILYAVSRTLPSHPDLNAHMLDDTSIRLFRHVNLGVAVDTPRGLMVPTIFCAEEKSLLEISREVKELAAQCREGSISPDKLSGASFTVSNLGSLGVESFTPVINPPQTGILGVCCTTDRPRRAADGSIELYPAMTLSLTYDHRAVDGSPAARFQKELAKNLESFTALLAK
;
A
#
# COMPACT_ATOMS: atom_id res chain seq x y z
N MET A 1 -9.20 3.41 -19.19
CA MET A 1 -9.07 2.63 -17.95
C MET A 1 -10.46 2.29 -17.42
N PRO A 2 -10.83 1.00 -17.27
CA PRO A 2 -12.14 0.59 -16.76
C PRO A 2 -12.33 1.05 -15.30
N LYS A 3 -13.59 1.29 -14.90
CA LYS A 3 -13.92 1.62 -13.51
C LYS A 3 -14.35 0.34 -12.78
N ALA A 4 -13.45 -0.28 -12.04
CA ALA A 4 -13.66 -1.54 -11.33
C ALA A 4 -14.33 -1.37 -9.95
N GLY A 5 -15.36 -0.52 -9.84
CA GLY A 5 -16.14 -0.28 -8.63
C GLY A 5 -16.49 1.20 -8.41
N ILE A 6 -17.44 1.45 -7.51
CA ILE A 6 -17.97 2.81 -7.28
C ILE A 6 -16.93 3.71 -6.60
N THR A 7 -16.04 3.13 -5.77
CA THR A 7 -15.06 3.83 -4.92
C THR A 7 -13.65 3.89 -5.52
N VAL A 8 -13.41 3.30 -6.72
CA VAL A 8 -12.09 3.28 -7.33
C VAL A 8 -11.91 4.54 -8.18
N GLU A 9 -10.93 5.37 -7.86
CA GLU A 9 -10.61 6.62 -8.55
C GLU A 9 -9.45 6.45 -9.53
N SER A 10 -8.47 5.60 -9.23
CA SER A 10 -7.33 5.28 -10.08
C SER A 10 -6.96 3.79 -10.01
N CYS A 11 -6.29 3.29 -11.05
CA CYS A 11 -5.78 1.94 -11.15
C CYS A 11 -4.33 1.97 -11.61
N ILE A 12 -3.55 0.96 -11.25
CA ILE A 12 -2.16 0.82 -11.67
C ILE A 12 -2.12 -0.19 -12.82
N ILE A 13 -1.49 0.17 -13.94
CA ILE A 13 -1.28 -0.77 -15.04
C ILE A 13 -0.27 -1.82 -14.59
N GLY A 14 -0.66 -3.09 -14.63
CA GLY A 14 0.23 -4.23 -14.36
C GLY A 14 1.08 -4.55 -15.59
N THR A 15 0.87 -5.73 -16.18
CA THR A 15 1.61 -6.21 -17.36
C THR A 15 0.78 -6.05 -18.62
N TRP A 16 1.38 -5.55 -19.70
CA TRP A 16 0.77 -5.57 -21.05
C TRP A 16 0.93 -6.93 -21.69
N GLU A 17 -0.19 -7.57 -22.05
CA GLU A 17 -0.20 -8.87 -22.74
C GLU A 17 -0.09 -8.72 -24.27
N LYS A 18 -0.38 -7.52 -24.80
CA LYS A 18 -0.31 -7.19 -26.23
C LYS A 18 0.69 -6.05 -26.46
N LYS A 19 1.32 -6.07 -27.63
CA LYS A 19 2.31 -5.07 -28.07
C LYS A 19 1.73 -4.20 -29.19
N ILE A 20 2.30 -3.01 -29.35
CA ILE A 20 1.96 -2.12 -30.47
C ILE A 20 2.20 -2.86 -31.79
N GLY A 21 1.17 -2.88 -32.64
CA GLY A 21 1.15 -3.60 -33.92
C GLY A 21 0.45 -4.97 -33.87
N ASP A 22 0.10 -5.47 -32.68
CA ASP A 22 -0.62 -6.74 -32.56
C ASP A 22 -2.10 -6.61 -33.00
N ALA A 23 -2.61 -7.63 -33.66
CA ALA A 23 -4.03 -7.72 -34.00
C ALA A 23 -4.85 -8.11 -32.76
N ILE A 24 -5.86 -7.32 -32.45
CA ILE A 24 -6.75 -7.46 -31.31
C ILE A 24 -8.13 -7.90 -31.77
N LYS A 25 -8.74 -8.84 -31.04
CA LYS A 25 -10.13 -9.25 -31.19
C LYS A 25 -10.93 -8.87 -29.95
N VAL A 26 -12.24 -8.74 -30.11
CA VAL A 26 -13.14 -8.55 -28.95
C VAL A 26 -12.99 -9.71 -27.98
N GLY A 27 -12.73 -9.39 -26.70
CA GLY A 27 -12.46 -10.36 -25.62
C GLY A 27 -11.00 -10.74 -25.42
N ASP A 28 -10.07 -10.25 -26.24
CA ASP A 28 -8.63 -10.44 -25.99
C ASP A 28 -8.20 -9.62 -24.77
N ILE A 29 -7.38 -10.20 -23.89
CA ILE A 29 -6.79 -9.49 -22.75
C ILE A 29 -5.70 -8.56 -23.28
N LEU A 30 -5.86 -7.25 -23.01
CA LEU A 30 -4.91 -6.22 -23.42
C LEU A 30 -3.80 -6.02 -22.38
N PHE A 31 -4.20 -5.85 -21.12
CA PHE A 31 -3.30 -5.67 -19.99
C PHE A 31 -4.00 -6.04 -18.69
N ASN A 32 -3.21 -6.31 -17.67
CA ASN A 32 -3.68 -6.47 -16.31
C ASN A 32 -3.61 -5.12 -15.57
N TYR A 33 -4.60 -4.81 -14.75
CA TYR A 33 -4.57 -3.62 -13.92
C TYR A 33 -4.90 -3.96 -12.46
N GLU A 34 -4.27 -3.21 -11.55
CA GLU A 34 -4.41 -3.40 -10.12
C GLU A 34 -5.13 -2.20 -9.50
N THR A 35 -6.10 -2.50 -8.65
CA THR A 35 -6.71 -1.54 -7.73
C THR A 35 -6.07 -1.69 -6.35
N ASP A 36 -6.46 -0.87 -5.40
CA ASP A 36 -6.05 -1.00 -3.98
C ASP A 36 -6.48 -2.35 -3.35
N LYS A 37 -7.39 -3.08 -3.97
CA LYS A 37 -8.04 -4.29 -3.40
C LYS A 37 -7.86 -5.56 -4.22
N ALA A 38 -7.71 -5.47 -5.53
CA ALA A 38 -7.63 -6.64 -6.41
C ALA A 38 -6.96 -6.31 -7.75
N SER A 39 -6.47 -7.36 -8.44
CA SER A 39 -5.99 -7.31 -9.81
C SER A 39 -7.07 -7.81 -10.75
N PHE A 40 -7.24 -7.13 -11.87
CA PHE A 40 -8.22 -7.43 -12.90
C PHE A 40 -7.55 -7.50 -14.27
N GLU A 41 -8.17 -8.21 -15.19
CA GLU A 41 -7.79 -8.26 -16.60
C GLU A 41 -8.66 -7.27 -17.39
N CYS A 42 -8.05 -6.50 -18.27
CA CYS A 42 -8.76 -5.61 -19.18
C CYS A 42 -8.91 -6.27 -20.53
N GLU A 43 -10.14 -6.69 -20.84
CA GLU A 43 -10.49 -7.26 -22.14
C GLU A 43 -10.80 -6.16 -23.14
N SER A 44 -10.45 -6.40 -24.41
CA SER A 44 -10.80 -5.50 -25.51
C SER A 44 -12.29 -5.55 -25.84
N THR A 45 -12.89 -4.39 -25.96
CA THR A 45 -14.28 -4.22 -26.43
C THR A 45 -14.39 -3.98 -27.94
N ALA A 46 -13.24 -3.84 -28.63
CA ALA A 46 -13.15 -3.58 -30.06
C ALA A 46 -12.16 -4.51 -30.74
N GLU A 47 -12.31 -4.69 -32.06
CA GLU A 47 -11.34 -5.38 -32.91
C GLU A 47 -10.54 -4.38 -33.76
N GLY A 48 -9.27 -4.69 -34.03
CA GLY A 48 -8.37 -3.83 -34.77
C GLY A 48 -6.91 -4.15 -34.48
N THR A 49 -6.03 -3.21 -34.78
CA THR A 49 -4.61 -3.28 -34.41
C THR A 49 -4.32 -2.33 -33.25
N LEU A 50 -3.50 -2.73 -32.27
CA LEU A 50 -3.06 -1.85 -31.19
C LEU A 50 -2.10 -0.80 -31.76
N LEU A 51 -2.56 0.44 -31.89
CA LEU A 51 -1.81 1.53 -32.54
C LEU A 51 -0.84 2.21 -31.58
N GLU A 52 -1.28 2.48 -30.37
CA GLU A 52 -0.48 3.21 -29.38
C GLU A 52 -0.85 2.83 -27.96
N ILE A 53 0.14 2.83 -27.07
CA ILE A 53 0.02 2.65 -25.63
C ILE A 53 0.39 4.00 -24.98
N PHE A 54 -0.53 4.59 -24.19
CA PHE A 54 -0.32 5.90 -23.59
C PHE A 54 0.33 5.85 -22.22
N TYR A 55 0.27 4.71 -21.51
CA TYR A 55 0.83 4.53 -20.17
C TYR A 55 1.61 3.23 -20.10
N ASN A 56 2.73 3.26 -19.38
CA ASN A 56 3.62 2.11 -19.20
C ASN A 56 3.18 1.22 -18.04
N GLU A 57 3.76 0.02 -17.96
CA GLU A 57 3.62 -0.86 -16.81
C GLU A 57 4.09 -0.17 -15.54
N GLY A 58 3.23 -0.20 -14.51
CA GLY A 58 3.48 0.44 -13.22
C GLY A 58 2.97 1.87 -13.10
N ASP A 59 2.43 2.48 -14.17
CA ASP A 59 1.84 3.81 -14.11
C ASP A 59 0.48 3.78 -13.41
N GLU A 60 0.22 4.79 -12.57
CA GLU A 60 -1.09 5.00 -11.95
C GLU A 60 -1.95 5.87 -12.87
N VAL A 61 -3.09 5.34 -13.30
CA VAL A 61 -3.97 5.98 -14.29
C VAL A 61 -5.36 6.17 -13.69
N PRO A 62 -5.93 7.39 -13.74
CA PRO A 62 -7.31 7.64 -13.29
C PRO A 62 -8.31 6.77 -14.08
N CYS A 63 -9.39 6.35 -13.42
CA CYS A 63 -10.49 5.66 -14.10
C CYS A 63 -11.09 6.54 -15.22
N LEU A 64 -11.59 5.89 -16.26
CA LEU A 64 -12.22 6.53 -17.43
C LEU A 64 -11.27 7.36 -18.33
N VAL A 65 -9.96 7.25 -18.15
CA VAL A 65 -8.96 7.86 -19.05
C VAL A 65 -8.58 6.83 -20.13
N ASN A 66 -8.30 7.30 -21.35
CA ASN A 66 -7.83 6.45 -22.45
C ASN A 66 -6.43 5.92 -22.14
N VAL A 67 -6.22 4.59 -22.23
CA VAL A 67 -4.92 3.95 -21.93
C VAL A 67 -4.20 3.44 -23.16
N CYS A 68 -4.94 3.19 -24.24
CA CYS A 68 -4.41 2.78 -25.53
C CYS A 68 -5.37 3.16 -26.66
N ALA A 69 -4.91 3.08 -27.89
CA ALA A 69 -5.71 3.26 -29.10
C ALA A 69 -5.69 1.97 -29.93
N ILE A 70 -6.88 1.53 -30.38
CA ILE A 70 -7.06 0.39 -31.27
C ILE A 70 -7.78 0.90 -32.54
N GLY A 71 -7.28 0.57 -33.72
CA GLY A 71 -7.82 1.05 -34.98
C GLY A 71 -7.18 0.35 -36.20
N GLU A 72 -7.32 0.94 -37.40
CA GLU A 72 -6.66 0.45 -38.60
C GLU A 72 -5.18 0.92 -38.65
N PRO A 73 -4.27 0.09 -39.22
CA PRO A 73 -2.85 0.46 -39.32
C PRO A 73 -2.64 1.78 -40.07
N GLY A 74 -2.07 2.79 -39.36
CA GLY A 74 -1.80 4.12 -39.91
C GLY A 74 -2.84 5.18 -39.61
N GLU A 75 -3.86 4.88 -38.83
CA GLU A 75 -4.84 5.86 -38.33
C GLU A 75 -4.23 6.80 -37.27
N ASP A 76 -4.57 8.10 -37.36
CA ASP A 76 -4.07 9.10 -36.42
C ASP A 76 -4.83 9.03 -35.08
N CYS A 77 -4.14 8.63 -34.04
CA CYS A 77 -4.69 8.51 -32.68
C CYS A 77 -4.33 9.67 -31.75
N SER A 78 -3.74 10.76 -32.29
CA SER A 78 -3.30 11.93 -31.51
C SER A 78 -4.43 12.60 -30.71
N ALA A 79 -5.67 12.54 -31.23
CA ALA A 79 -6.87 13.09 -30.55
C ALA A 79 -7.32 12.26 -29.34
N LEU A 80 -6.84 11.03 -29.20
CA LEU A 80 -7.19 10.11 -28.10
C LEU A 80 -6.18 10.18 -26.96
N ARG A 81 -5.05 10.85 -27.15
CA ARG A 81 -4.03 11.00 -26.10
C ARG A 81 -4.59 11.82 -24.95
N PRO A 82 -4.51 11.34 -23.70
CA PRO A 82 -4.86 12.14 -22.55
C PRO A 82 -3.87 13.30 -22.46
N ASP A 83 -4.38 14.54 -22.48
CA ASP A 83 -3.57 15.73 -22.23
C ASP A 83 -2.90 15.60 -20.86
N SER A 84 -1.60 15.81 -20.77
CA SER A 84 -0.80 15.73 -19.54
C SER A 84 -1.08 16.89 -18.56
N ALA A 85 -2.19 17.59 -18.70
CA ALA A 85 -2.61 18.75 -17.90
C ALA A 85 -4.13 18.78 -17.67
N ALA A 86 -4.67 17.83 -16.89
CA ALA A 86 -5.99 18.03 -16.28
C ALA A 86 -6.07 17.30 -14.95
N ALA A 87 -5.62 17.97 -13.89
CA ALA A 87 -6.13 17.72 -12.55
C ALA A 87 -7.62 18.08 -12.50
N PRO A 88 -8.50 17.31 -11.81
CA PRO A 88 -9.91 17.62 -11.75
C PRO A 88 -10.15 18.95 -11.03
N ALA A 89 -10.86 19.86 -11.69
CA ALA A 89 -11.30 21.13 -11.12
C ALA A 89 -12.38 20.89 -10.06
N PRO A 90 -12.31 21.53 -8.89
CA PRO A 90 -13.42 21.58 -7.96
C PRO A 90 -14.49 22.55 -8.45
N LEU A 91 -15.76 22.16 -8.25
CA LEU A 91 -16.94 22.95 -8.51
C LEU A 91 -16.89 24.29 -7.75
N SER A 92 -17.20 25.36 -8.51
CA SER A 92 -17.21 26.74 -8.11
C SER A 92 -18.26 27.06 -7.05
N GLU A 93 -17.88 27.80 -6.02
CA GLU A 93 -18.72 28.77 -5.34
C GLU A 93 -18.02 30.13 -5.25
N GLU A 94 -18.83 31.19 -5.32
CA GLU A 94 -18.53 32.56 -5.65
C GLU A 94 -17.61 33.33 -4.69
N LYS A 95 -16.93 34.31 -5.30
CA LYS A 95 -16.10 35.38 -4.71
C LYS A 95 -16.88 36.32 -3.76
N PRO A 96 -16.20 37.09 -2.90
CA PRO A 96 -15.68 38.38 -3.37
C PRO A 96 -14.23 38.73 -3.00
N ALA A 97 -13.78 39.75 -3.71
CA ALA A 97 -12.47 40.28 -3.94
C ALA A 97 -11.85 41.07 -2.77
N GLU A 98 -10.53 41.22 -2.87
CA GLU A 98 -9.61 42.36 -2.57
C GLU A 98 -8.39 41.84 -1.78
N GLU A 99 -7.16 42.22 -1.92
CA GLU A 99 -6.40 43.23 -2.64
C GLU A 99 -4.90 42.86 -2.54
N THR A 100 -4.10 43.34 -3.44
CA THR A 100 -2.67 43.19 -3.65
C THR A 100 -1.78 43.59 -2.50
N VAL A 101 -0.66 42.83 -2.27
CA VAL A 101 0.67 43.45 -2.00
C VAL A 101 1.79 42.54 -2.51
N LYS A 102 2.69 43.13 -3.30
CA LYS A 102 3.96 42.55 -3.77
C LYS A 102 5.01 42.57 -2.67
N ALA A 103 5.85 41.55 -2.58
CA ALA A 103 7.28 41.71 -2.23
C ALA A 103 8.08 40.46 -2.61
N ASP A 104 9.00 40.71 -3.41
CA ASP A 104 10.37 40.31 -3.80
C ASP A 104 11.00 39.03 -3.22
N ALA A 105 11.74 38.35 -4.14
CA ALA A 105 12.52 37.14 -3.95
C ALA A 105 13.84 37.39 -3.18
N PRO A 106 14.52 36.33 -2.72
CA PRO A 106 15.74 35.95 -3.45
C PRO A 106 15.95 34.44 -3.70
N LYS A 107 16.59 34.18 -4.83
CA LYS A 107 17.15 32.93 -5.31
C LYS A 107 18.18 32.35 -4.35
N VAL A 108 18.11 31.04 -4.14
CA VAL A 108 19.27 30.23 -3.75
C VAL A 108 19.36 29.02 -4.67
N ALA A 109 20.59 28.74 -5.08
CA ALA A 109 21.00 27.82 -6.13
C ALA A 109 20.87 26.35 -5.74
N SER A 110 20.56 25.51 -6.74
CA SER A 110 20.65 24.06 -6.70
C SER A 110 22.05 23.57 -7.08
N PRO A 111 22.54 22.46 -6.51
CA PRO A 111 23.69 21.78 -7.07
C PRO A 111 23.30 20.58 -7.94
N THR A 112 23.88 20.57 -9.09
CA THR A 112 24.28 19.56 -10.05
C THR A 112 24.10 18.09 -9.74
N ALA A 113 23.40 17.38 -10.64
CA ALA A 113 23.55 15.95 -10.85
C ALA A 113 24.27 15.70 -12.18
N THR A 114 25.31 14.92 -12.13
CA THR A 114 26.10 14.40 -13.24
C THR A 114 25.31 13.34 -14.01
N ALA A 115 25.19 13.52 -15.32
CA ALA A 115 24.76 12.48 -16.25
C ALA A 115 25.60 12.56 -17.53
N GLY A 116 25.98 11.42 -18.06
CA GLY A 116 26.92 11.12 -19.10
C GLY A 116 26.95 12.05 -20.32
N GLU A 117 28.17 12.26 -20.78
CA GLU A 117 28.61 13.18 -21.83
C GLU A 117 27.92 12.93 -23.17
N ARG A 118 26.92 13.76 -23.48
CA ARG A 118 26.68 14.21 -24.84
C ARG A 118 26.96 15.71 -24.87
N THR A 119 28.15 16.08 -25.38
CA THR A 119 28.52 17.51 -25.54
C THR A 119 27.46 18.23 -26.37
N ALA A 120 26.72 19.11 -25.74
CA ALA A 120 25.65 19.87 -26.41
C ALA A 120 26.29 20.92 -27.35
N VAL A 121 26.01 20.83 -28.64
CA VAL A 121 26.50 21.81 -29.67
C VAL A 121 25.44 22.88 -29.89
N SER A 122 25.83 24.17 -29.87
CA SER A 122 24.89 25.25 -30.11
C SER A 122 24.42 25.25 -31.58
N PRO A 123 23.19 25.73 -31.89
CA PRO A 123 22.67 25.76 -33.27
C PRO A 123 23.57 26.54 -34.26
N ARG A 124 24.22 27.60 -33.78
CA ARG A 124 25.15 28.37 -34.59
C ARG A 124 26.47 27.63 -34.84
N ALA A 125 27.01 26.94 -33.82
CA ALA A 125 28.19 26.10 -33.96
C ALA A 125 27.95 24.95 -34.95
N ARG A 126 26.79 24.29 -34.88
CA ARG A 126 26.41 23.22 -35.80
C ARG A 126 26.33 23.70 -37.25
N LYS A 127 25.68 24.85 -37.50
CA LYS A 127 25.54 25.41 -38.84
C LYS A 127 26.87 25.86 -39.44
N LEU A 128 27.80 26.34 -38.58
CA LEU A 128 29.16 26.69 -39.03
C LEU A 128 29.98 25.44 -39.35
N ALA A 129 29.92 24.42 -38.54
CA ALA A 129 30.60 23.14 -38.74
C ALA A 129 30.13 22.42 -40.02
N GLU A 130 28.83 22.40 -40.28
CA GLU A 130 28.23 21.84 -41.52
C GLU A 130 28.71 22.59 -42.76
N ARG A 131 28.79 23.95 -42.73
CA ARG A 131 29.27 24.74 -43.84
C ARG A 131 30.76 24.56 -44.12
N ALA A 132 31.54 24.30 -43.06
CA ALA A 132 33.00 24.14 -43.16
C ALA A 132 33.44 22.68 -43.36
N GLY A 133 32.51 21.71 -43.30
CA GLY A 133 32.79 20.29 -43.44
C GLY A 133 33.60 19.71 -42.26
N VAL A 134 33.48 20.33 -41.07
CA VAL A 134 34.25 19.99 -39.88
C VAL A 134 33.31 19.39 -38.81
N ASP A 135 33.74 18.30 -38.15
CA ASP A 135 32.96 17.68 -37.08
C ASP A 135 33.03 18.55 -35.82
N ALA A 136 31.89 19.14 -35.44
CA ALA A 136 31.79 20.02 -34.29
C ALA A 136 32.12 19.31 -32.96
N SER A 137 32.00 17.96 -32.89
CA SER A 137 32.32 17.19 -31.69
C SER A 137 33.80 17.13 -31.32
N LEU A 138 34.65 17.49 -32.26
CA LEU A 138 36.12 17.57 -32.10
C LEU A 138 36.60 18.89 -31.47
N ALA A 139 35.71 19.88 -31.34
CA ALA A 139 36.03 21.16 -30.74
C ALA A 139 35.99 21.11 -29.21
N THR A 140 36.97 21.75 -28.56
CA THR A 140 37.01 21.85 -27.10
C THR A 140 35.89 22.80 -26.63
N PRO A 141 34.91 22.36 -25.79
CA PRO A 141 33.77 23.15 -25.40
C PRO A 141 34.18 24.28 -24.44
N THR A 142 33.93 25.57 -24.83
CA THR A 142 34.17 26.75 -23.97
C THR A 142 32.89 27.50 -23.60
N GLY A 143 31.71 27.04 -24.03
CA GLY A 143 30.44 27.67 -23.73
C GLY A 143 29.88 27.32 -22.35
N PRO A 144 28.83 28.02 -21.88
CA PRO A 144 28.18 27.73 -20.60
C PRO A 144 27.69 26.28 -20.51
N SER A 145 27.92 25.66 -19.38
CA SER A 145 27.57 24.24 -19.10
C SER A 145 28.25 23.22 -20.03
N GLY A 146 29.49 23.50 -20.50
CA GLY A 146 30.23 22.59 -21.37
C GLY A 146 29.69 22.48 -22.79
N ARG A 147 28.98 23.49 -23.28
CA ARG A 147 28.43 23.52 -24.63
C ARG A 147 29.46 24.03 -25.66
N ILE A 148 29.53 23.35 -26.82
CA ILE A 148 30.33 23.80 -27.95
C ILE A 148 29.63 25.01 -28.62
N ILE A 149 30.34 26.14 -28.71
CA ILE A 149 29.85 27.37 -29.31
C ILE A 149 30.58 27.70 -30.61
N GLU A 150 30.10 28.67 -31.37
CA GLU A 150 30.64 29.06 -32.69
C GLU A 150 32.13 29.35 -32.68
N ARG A 151 32.63 30.00 -31.60
CA ARG A 151 34.04 30.34 -31.41
C ARG A 151 34.93 29.07 -31.35
N ASP A 152 34.43 28.00 -30.75
CA ASP A 152 35.18 26.75 -30.58
C ASP A 152 35.36 26.03 -31.93
N VAL A 153 34.33 26.06 -32.77
CA VAL A 153 34.39 25.53 -34.14
C VAL A 153 35.33 26.37 -35.02
N ARG A 154 35.37 27.70 -34.86
CA ARG A 154 36.33 28.55 -35.56
C ARG A 154 37.78 28.27 -35.16
N ALA A 155 38.03 28.12 -33.83
CA ALA A 155 39.36 27.77 -33.34
C ALA A 155 39.84 26.41 -33.89
N LEU A 156 38.93 25.44 -34.05
CA LEU A 156 39.24 24.13 -34.66
C LEU A 156 39.57 24.28 -36.16
N MET A 157 38.90 25.21 -36.87
CA MET A 157 39.19 25.48 -38.29
C MET A 157 40.53 26.16 -38.49
N GLU A 158 40.90 27.07 -37.60
CA GLU A 158 42.16 27.82 -37.65
C GLU A 158 43.38 26.99 -37.22
N ASN A 159 43.18 25.98 -36.36
CA ASN A 159 44.24 25.12 -35.89
C ASN A 159 43.79 23.65 -35.80
N PRO A 160 43.90 22.88 -36.90
CA PRO A 160 43.48 21.46 -36.95
C PRO A 160 44.22 20.52 -35.97
N ALA A 161 45.36 20.98 -35.42
CA ALA A 161 46.11 20.24 -34.40
C ALA A 161 45.40 20.21 -33.02
N LEU A 162 44.32 20.99 -32.83
CA LEU A 162 43.47 20.98 -31.64
C LEU A 162 42.32 19.93 -31.71
N ALA A 163 42.22 19.20 -32.83
CA ALA A 163 41.34 18.03 -32.91
C ALA A 163 41.84 16.96 -31.95
N THR A 164 41.06 16.63 -30.91
CA THR A 164 41.31 15.47 -30.10
C THR A 164 41.31 14.25 -31.00
N THR A 165 42.49 13.65 -31.20
CA THR A 165 42.68 12.48 -32.02
C THR A 165 41.77 11.35 -31.54
N LYS A 166 40.84 10.94 -32.41
CA LYS A 166 40.06 9.72 -32.23
C LYS A 166 41.04 8.58 -32.22
N VAL A 167 41.29 8.02 -31.06
CA VAL A 167 42.12 6.82 -30.95
C VAL A 167 41.38 5.70 -31.69
N GLU A 168 41.98 5.24 -32.81
CA GLU A 168 41.53 4.02 -33.50
C GLU A 168 41.49 2.87 -32.51
N ALA A 169 40.36 2.21 -32.40
CA ALA A 169 40.16 1.05 -31.55
C ALA A 169 41.09 -0.08 -32.05
N VAL A 170 42.18 -0.33 -31.32
CA VAL A 170 42.92 -1.58 -31.35
C VAL A 170 41.95 -2.65 -30.86
N ALA A 171 41.74 -3.72 -31.67
CA ALA A 171 40.92 -4.85 -31.28
C ALA A 171 41.36 -5.38 -29.91
N PRO A 172 40.46 -5.54 -28.95
CA PRO A 172 40.85 -6.04 -27.65
C PRO A 172 41.23 -7.52 -27.75
N ALA A 173 42.38 -7.85 -27.24
CA ALA A 173 42.76 -9.21 -26.86
C ALA A 173 41.67 -9.77 -25.91
N PRO A 174 41.44 -11.10 -25.86
CA PRO A 174 40.36 -11.67 -25.08
C PRO A 174 40.59 -11.31 -23.61
N THR A 175 39.84 -10.31 -23.14
CA THR A 175 39.80 -9.98 -21.74
C THR A 175 39.17 -11.14 -20.97
N GLU A 176 39.95 -11.68 -20.01
CA GLU A 176 39.46 -12.50 -18.93
C GLU A 176 38.13 -11.88 -18.43
N LYS A 177 37.09 -12.71 -18.38
CA LYS A 177 35.80 -12.34 -17.79
C LYS A 177 36.11 -11.77 -16.40
N ALA A 178 35.95 -10.45 -16.26
CA ALA A 178 35.85 -9.84 -14.96
C ALA A 178 34.74 -10.58 -14.23
N VAL A 179 35.10 -11.28 -13.17
CA VAL A 179 34.14 -11.82 -12.22
C VAL A 179 33.41 -10.59 -11.70
N GLU A 180 32.17 -10.37 -12.14
CA GLU A 180 31.29 -9.39 -11.52
C GLU A 180 31.29 -9.72 -10.04
N ALA A 181 31.91 -8.88 -9.23
CA ALA A 181 31.80 -8.97 -7.79
C ALA A 181 30.30 -8.92 -7.50
N ALA A 182 29.76 -10.02 -6.98
CA ALA A 182 28.36 -10.12 -6.63
C ALA A 182 28.03 -8.91 -5.75
N ALA A 183 27.06 -8.10 -6.17
CA ALA A 183 26.67 -6.92 -5.41
C ALA A 183 26.28 -7.36 -4.00
N GLU A 184 26.80 -6.69 -2.97
CA GLU A 184 26.54 -7.01 -1.56
C GLU A 184 25.06 -6.79 -1.17
N PHE A 185 24.25 -6.23 -2.06
CA PHE A 185 22.81 -5.94 -1.86
C PHE A 185 22.03 -6.24 -3.13
N THR A 186 20.73 -6.42 -2.94
CA THR A 186 19.77 -6.58 -4.04
C THR A 186 18.62 -5.61 -3.84
N ASP A 187 18.37 -4.76 -4.82
CA ASP A 187 17.21 -3.88 -4.84
C ASP A 187 15.99 -4.67 -5.33
N VAL A 188 14.92 -4.67 -4.53
CA VAL A 188 13.67 -5.35 -4.86
C VAL A 188 12.54 -4.33 -5.00
N LYS A 189 11.89 -4.28 -6.15
CA LYS A 189 10.70 -3.45 -6.37
C LYS A 189 9.50 -4.05 -5.62
N PHE A 190 8.74 -3.18 -4.93
CA PHE A 190 7.50 -3.60 -4.29
C PHE A 190 6.45 -4.02 -5.32
N SER A 191 5.74 -5.12 -5.03
CA SER A 191 4.51 -5.49 -5.73
C SER A 191 3.41 -4.42 -5.51
N GLY A 192 2.36 -4.43 -6.34
CA GLY A 192 1.19 -3.54 -6.19
C GLY A 192 0.60 -3.61 -4.78
N ILE A 193 0.32 -4.82 -4.29
CA ILE A 193 -0.20 -5.07 -2.94
C ILE A 193 0.72 -4.49 -1.86
N ARG A 194 2.04 -4.71 -1.97
CA ARG A 194 3.00 -4.17 -0.99
C ARG A 194 3.05 -2.65 -1.00
N ARG A 195 2.91 -2.01 -2.18
CA ARG A 195 2.82 -0.54 -2.30
C ARG A 195 1.55 0.00 -1.64
N ALA A 196 0.39 -0.67 -1.85
CA ALA A 196 -0.87 -0.29 -1.21
C ALA A 196 -0.78 -0.40 0.32
N ILE A 197 -0.23 -1.51 0.86
CA ILE A 197 0.01 -1.68 2.30
C ILE A 197 0.94 -0.58 2.83
N SER A 198 2.04 -0.29 2.14
CA SER A 198 2.99 0.75 2.54
C SER A 198 2.32 2.12 2.63
N ARG A 199 1.53 2.49 1.62
CA ARG A 199 0.78 3.75 1.59
C ARG A 199 -0.24 3.81 2.73
N SER A 200 -1.04 2.75 2.92
CA SER A 200 -2.06 2.68 3.98
C SER A 200 -1.44 2.80 5.38
N MET A 201 -0.36 2.09 5.67
CA MET A 201 0.31 2.15 6.98
C MET A 201 0.97 3.51 7.22
N HIS A 202 1.59 4.10 6.20
CA HIS A 202 2.15 5.44 6.31
C HIS A 202 1.04 6.48 6.56
N THR A 203 -0.07 6.41 5.83
CA THR A 203 -1.25 7.28 6.05
C THR A 203 -1.78 7.13 7.47
N SER A 204 -1.96 5.89 7.94
CA SER A 204 -2.43 5.61 9.30
C SER A 204 -1.57 6.31 10.36
N LEU A 205 -0.25 6.14 10.30
CA LEU A 205 0.65 6.73 11.31
C LEU A 205 0.83 8.24 11.18
N SER A 206 0.69 8.80 9.98
CA SER A 206 0.87 10.24 9.75
C SER A 206 -0.39 11.07 10.00
N THR A 207 -1.59 10.47 9.92
CA THR A 207 -2.87 11.19 10.04
C THR A 207 -3.64 10.93 11.33
N MET A 208 -3.29 9.86 12.07
CA MET A 208 -3.99 9.47 13.29
C MET A 208 -3.15 9.72 14.53
N ALA A 209 -3.78 10.20 15.61
CA ALA A 209 -3.17 10.36 16.93
C ALA A 209 -3.22 9.03 17.70
N GLN A 210 -2.43 8.04 17.27
CA GLN A 210 -2.48 6.68 17.81
C GLN A 210 -1.86 6.59 19.20
N LEU A 211 -2.60 6.00 20.14
CA LEU A 211 -2.12 5.66 21.49
C LEU A 211 -2.44 4.19 21.78
N THR A 212 -1.50 3.48 22.39
CA THR A 212 -1.67 2.05 22.76
C THR A 212 -1.72 1.86 24.25
N HIS A 213 -2.78 1.22 24.73
CA HIS A 213 -2.88 0.68 26.08
C HIS A 213 -2.63 -0.82 26.07
N THR A 214 -1.87 -1.31 27.03
CA THR A 214 -1.61 -2.74 27.21
C THR A 214 -2.19 -3.20 28.56
N ASN A 215 -2.99 -4.26 28.54
CA ASN A 215 -3.56 -4.88 29.72
C ASN A 215 -3.39 -6.41 29.64
N SER A 216 -3.35 -7.08 30.78
CA SER A 216 -3.34 -8.54 30.84
C SER A 216 -4.50 -9.07 31.68
N PHE A 217 -4.96 -10.25 31.36
CA PHE A 217 -6.02 -10.96 32.06
C PHE A 217 -5.61 -12.41 32.38
N ASP A 218 -6.27 -13.04 33.35
CA ASP A 218 -6.08 -14.45 33.65
C ASP A 218 -6.75 -15.34 32.59
N ALA A 219 -5.94 -16.01 31.78
CA ALA A 219 -6.40 -16.85 30.68
C ALA A 219 -6.86 -18.25 31.12
N SER A 220 -6.77 -18.59 32.41
CA SER A 220 -7.09 -19.96 32.92
C SER A 220 -8.46 -20.46 32.45
N THR A 221 -9.49 -19.58 32.49
CA THR A 221 -10.87 -19.94 32.10
C THR A 221 -10.96 -20.29 30.61
N ILE A 222 -10.40 -19.45 29.72
CA ILE A 222 -10.46 -19.70 28.27
C ILE A 222 -9.58 -20.88 27.85
N LEU A 223 -8.46 -21.11 28.52
CA LEU A 223 -7.60 -22.27 28.30
C LEU A 223 -8.32 -23.59 28.70
N ALA A 224 -8.96 -23.61 29.88
CA ALA A 224 -9.76 -24.75 30.32
C ALA A 224 -10.95 -24.99 29.39
N TYR A 225 -11.66 -23.93 28.98
CA TYR A 225 -12.77 -24.03 28.03
C TYR A 225 -12.31 -24.56 26.66
N ARG A 226 -11.19 -24.10 26.17
CA ARG A 226 -10.56 -24.59 24.91
C ARG A 226 -10.18 -26.07 25.02
N ALA A 227 -9.65 -26.51 26.19
CA ALA A 227 -9.31 -27.91 26.42
C ALA A 227 -10.55 -28.78 26.42
N MET A 228 -11.65 -28.35 27.06
CA MET A 228 -12.94 -29.00 27.06
C MET A 228 -13.51 -29.18 25.64
N LEU A 229 -13.51 -28.13 24.82
CA LEU A 229 -13.96 -28.18 23.43
C LEU A 229 -13.13 -29.15 22.59
N LYS A 230 -11.81 -29.19 22.81
CA LYS A 230 -10.91 -30.14 22.13
C LYS A 230 -11.23 -31.58 22.52
N ALA A 231 -11.52 -31.83 23.78
CA ALA A 231 -11.89 -33.17 24.29
C ALA A 231 -13.28 -33.61 23.78
N ALA A 232 -14.22 -32.69 23.59
CA ALA A 232 -15.54 -33.00 23.04
C ALA A 232 -15.47 -33.47 21.57
N GLY A 233 -14.42 -33.10 20.83
CA GLY A 233 -14.22 -33.54 19.45
C GLY A 233 -15.15 -32.87 18.43
N GLY A 234 -15.26 -33.48 17.24
CA GLY A 234 -16.14 -32.98 16.19
C GLY A 234 -15.80 -31.54 15.75
N GLU A 235 -16.82 -30.77 15.47
CA GLU A 235 -16.69 -29.38 15.01
C GLU A 235 -16.07 -28.44 16.06
N TYR A 236 -16.26 -28.75 17.34
CA TYR A 236 -15.76 -27.96 18.46
C TYR A 236 -14.24 -28.05 18.64
N ALA A 237 -13.64 -29.17 18.26
CA ALA A 237 -12.19 -29.38 18.40
C ALA A 237 -11.37 -28.34 17.61
N GLY A 238 -11.97 -27.81 16.55
CA GLY A 238 -11.35 -26.80 15.70
C GLY A 238 -11.35 -25.40 16.28
N ILE A 239 -12.12 -25.08 17.31
CA ILE A 239 -12.20 -23.73 17.90
C ILE A 239 -10.86 -23.39 18.57
N THR A 240 -10.31 -22.24 18.23
CA THR A 240 -9.02 -21.73 18.71
C THR A 240 -9.20 -20.70 19.83
N LEU A 241 -8.13 -20.35 20.54
CA LEU A 241 -8.15 -19.22 21.48
C LEU A 241 -8.43 -17.89 20.76
N GLY A 242 -7.96 -17.75 19.52
CA GLY A 242 -8.27 -16.59 18.69
C GLY A 242 -9.76 -16.43 18.44
N ASP A 243 -10.47 -17.52 18.13
CA ASP A 243 -11.92 -17.50 17.90
C ASP A 243 -12.68 -17.11 19.19
N ILE A 244 -12.23 -17.60 20.35
CA ILE A 244 -12.79 -17.24 21.67
C ILE A 244 -12.63 -15.74 21.92
N ILE A 245 -11.47 -15.17 21.60
CA ILE A 245 -11.21 -13.74 21.77
C ILE A 245 -12.06 -12.92 20.78
N LEU A 246 -12.15 -13.31 19.51
CA LEU A 246 -13.01 -12.66 18.53
C LEU A 246 -14.47 -12.63 18.97
N TYR A 247 -14.97 -13.75 19.52
CA TYR A 247 -16.30 -13.82 20.10
C TYR A 247 -16.45 -12.85 21.28
N ALA A 248 -15.49 -12.81 22.22
CA ALA A 248 -15.56 -11.90 23.35
C ALA A 248 -15.50 -10.42 22.91
N VAL A 249 -14.69 -10.09 21.92
CA VAL A 249 -14.61 -8.75 21.33
C VAL A 249 -15.95 -8.36 20.70
N SER A 250 -16.57 -9.25 19.91
CA SER A 250 -17.85 -8.97 19.26
C SER A 250 -18.97 -8.69 20.27
N ARG A 251 -18.94 -9.34 21.43
CA ARG A 251 -19.92 -9.14 22.51
C ARG A 251 -19.63 -7.92 23.40
N THR A 252 -18.38 -7.43 23.39
CA THR A 252 -17.98 -6.27 24.21
C THR A 252 -18.14 -4.95 23.46
N LEU A 253 -17.82 -4.91 22.17
CA LEU A 253 -17.86 -3.69 21.35
C LEU A 253 -19.20 -2.95 21.32
N PRO A 254 -20.39 -3.59 21.34
CA PRO A 254 -21.67 -2.86 21.33
C PRO A 254 -21.84 -1.88 22.49
N SER A 255 -21.16 -2.11 23.63
CA SER A 255 -21.14 -1.18 24.78
C SER A 255 -20.12 -0.04 24.63
N HIS A 256 -19.31 -0.05 23.55
CA HIS A 256 -18.23 0.89 23.30
C HIS A 256 -18.28 1.44 21.86
N PRO A 257 -19.30 2.23 21.52
CA PRO A 257 -19.58 2.65 20.14
C PRO A 257 -18.44 3.44 19.51
N ASP A 258 -17.66 4.21 20.30
CA ASP A 258 -16.56 5.02 19.79
C ASP A 258 -15.41 4.16 19.23
N LEU A 259 -15.26 2.92 19.71
CA LEU A 259 -14.31 1.94 19.18
C LEU A 259 -14.89 1.13 18.01
N ASN A 260 -16.22 1.04 17.90
CA ASN A 260 -16.91 0.39 16.78
C ASN A 260 -17.27 1.44 15.72
N ALA A 261 -16.27 2.13 15.18
CA ALA A 261 -16.48 3.36 14.42
C ALA A 261 -15.43 3.60 13.33
N HIS A 262 -15.75 4.52 12.43
CA HIS A 262 -14.82 5.10 11.45
C HIS A 262 -14.68 6.60 11.66
N MET A 263 -13.45 7.08 11.63
CA MET A 263 -13.15 8.50 11.50
C MET A 263 -13.41 8.91 10.05
N LEU A 264 -14.35 9.82 9.81
CA LEU A 264 -14.67 10.30 8.45
C LEU A 264 -13.75 11.47 8.07
N ASP A 265 -13.61 12.40 8.99
CA ASP A 265 -12.78 13.60 8.87
C ASP A 265 -12.44 14.10 10.30
N ASP A 266 -11.79 15.27 10.41
CA ASP A 266 -11.40 15.83 11.72
C ASP A 266 -12.60 16.34 12.56
N THR A 267 -13.82 16.29 12.03
CA THR A 267 -15.04 16.83 12.67
C THR A 267 -16.12 15.80 12.91
N SER A 268 -16.02 14.61 12.29
CA SER A 268 -17.10 13.63 12.29
C SER A 268 -16.61 12.18 12.37
N ILE A 269 -17.39 11.38 13.08
CA ILE A 269 -17.18 9.94 13.29
C ILE A 269 -18.44 9.18 12.90
N ARG A 270 -18.27 8.05 12.22
CA ARG A 270 -19.37 7.15 11.88
C ARG A 270 -19.43 6.01 12.87
N LEU A 271 -20.47 5.94 13.68
CA LEU A 271 -20.73 4.84 14.59
C LEU A 271 -21.47 3.70 13.86
N PHE A 272 -21.00 2.48 14.04
CA PHE A 272 -21.63 1.29 13.47
C PHE A 272 -22.62 0.69 14.44
N ARG A 273 -23.80 0.31 13.91
CA ARG A 273 -24.82 -0.41 14.70
C ARG A 273 -24.42 -1.86 14.93
N HIS A 274 -23.82 -2.48 13.91
CA HIS A 274 -23.32 -3.87 13.94
C HIS A 274 -21.81 -3.88 14.10
N VAL A 275 -21.30 -4.96 14.66
CA VAL A 275 -19.87 -5.18 14.83
C VAL A 275 -19.34 -5.95 13.62
N ASN A 276 -18.57 -5.28 12.78
CA ASN A 276 -17.91 -5.88 11.65
C ASN A 276 -16.41 -6.06 11.99
N LEU A 277 -16.02 -7.30 12.34
CA LEU A 277 -14.67 -7.58 12.78
C LEU A 277 -13.72 -7.85 11.62
N GLY A 278 -12.72 -6.99 11.45
CA GLY A 278 -11.55 -7.29 10.64
C GLY A 278 -10.62 -8.26 11.38
N VAL A 279 -10.19 -9.32 10.72
CA VAL A 279 -9.26 -10.31 11.28
C VAL A 279 -7.98 -10.31 10.47
N ALA A 280 -6.85 -9.96 11.10
CA ALA A 280 -5.56 -9.93 10.42
C ALA A 280 -5.09 -11.36 10.09
N VAL A 281 -4.86 -11.64 8.82
CA VAL A 281 -4.41 -12.94 8.29
C VAL A 281 -3.10 -12.73 7.54
N ASP A 282 -2.06 -13.45 7.95
CA ASP A 282 -0.79 -13.50 7.24
C ASP A 282 -0.90 -14.39 6.00
N THR A 283 -0.42 -13.87 4.86
CA THR A 283 -0.41 -14.58 3.59
C THR A 283 0.91 -14.37 2.84
N PRO A 284 1.27 -15.27 1.90
CA PRO A 284 2.46 -15.07 1.07
C PRO A 284 2.48 -13.75 0.26
N ARG A 285 1.30 -13.16 0.03
CA ARG A 285 1.14 -11.88 -0.68
C ARG A 285 1.26 -10.65 0.24
N GLY A 286 1.24 -10.86 1.56
CA GLY A 286 1.24 -9.84 2.61
C GLY A 286 0.07 -9.99 3.55
N LEU A 287 -0.03 -9.07 4.52
CA LEU A 287 -1.11 -9.07 5.52
C LEU A 287 -2.44 -8.66 4.85
N MET A 288 -3.46 -9.50 5.02
CA MET A 288 -4.83 -9.23 4.56
C MET A 288 -5.77 -9.17 5.77
N VAL A 289 -6.82 -8.36 5.69
CA VAL A 289 -7.77 -8.16 6.80
C VAL A 289 -9.20 -8.42 6.32
N PRO A 290 -9.60 -9.69 6.17
CA PRO A 290 -10.99 -10.03 5.88
C PRO A 290 -11.93 -9.64 7.01
N THR A 291 -13.20 -9.37 6.66
CA THR A 291 -14.25 -8.89 7.57
C THR A 291 -15.30 -9.95 7.84
N ILE A 292 -15.57 -10.19 9.12
CA ILE A 292 -16.74 -10.93 9.62
C ILE A 292 -17.83 -9.91 9.90
N PHE A 293 -18.88 -9.88 9.08
CA PHE A 293 -19.99 -8.96 9.26
C PHE A 293 -20.96 -9.44 10.34
N CYS A 294 -21.54 -8.49 11.11
CA CYS A 294 -22.50 -8.74 12.19
C CYS A 294 -21.99 -9.81 13.17
N ALA A 295 -20.74 -9.68 13.60
CA ALA A 295 -20.08 -10.69 14.43
C ALA A 295 -20.76 -10.88 15.80
N GLU A 296 -21.45 -9.85 16.31
CA GLU A 296 -22.21 -9.90 17.56
C GLU A 296 -23.45 -10.80 17.50
N GLU A 297 -23.95 -11.10 16.31
CA GLU A 297 -25.11 -11.98 16.12
C GLU A 297 -24.72 -13.46 15.97
N LYS A 298 -23.42 -13.73 15.74
CA LYS A 298 -22.91 -15.07 15.43
C LYS A 298 -22.50 -15.83 16.67
N SER A 299 -22.76 -17.12 16.68
CA SER A 299 -22.25 -18.06 17.70
C SER A 299 -20.70 -18.20 17.58
N LEU A 300 -20.08 -18.67 18.63
CA LEU A 300 -18.64 -18.99 18.64
C LEU A 300 -18.24 -19.95 17.51
N LEU A 301 -19.10 -20.95 17.22
CA LEU A 301 -18.84 -21.93 16.18
C LEU A 301 -18.92 -21.30 14.77
N GLU A 302 -19.88 -20.42 14.52
CA GLU A 302 -20.02 -19.70 13.26
C GLU A 302 -18.83 -18.75 13.02
N ILE A 303 -18.40 -18.00 14.05
CA ILE A 303 -17.20 -17.18 13.97
C ILE A 303 -15.98 -18.05 13.62
N SER A 304 -15.79 -19.16 14.32
CA SER A 304 -14.65 -20.06 14.08
C SER A 304 -14.64 -20.65 12.66
N ARG A 305 -15.81 -20.99 12.10
CA ARG A 305 -15.92 -21.50 10.72
C ARG A 305 -15.61 -20.40 9.71
N GLU A 306 -16.22 -19.23 9.87
CA GLU A 306 -16.05 -18.09 8.94
C GLU A 306 -14.60 -17.58 8.94
N VAL A 307 -13.94 -17.49 10.11
CA VAL A 307 -12.51 -17.12 10.18
C VAL A 307 -11.64 -18.06 9.37
N LYS A 308 -11.86 -19.37 9.49
CA LYS A 308 -11.07 -20.38 8.76
C LYS A 308 -11.30 -20.30 7.26
N GLU A 309 -12.55 -20.15 6.85
CA GLU A 309 -12.93 -20.01 5.45
C GLU A 309 -12.29 -18.74 4.84
N LEU A 310 -12.46 -17.60 5.49
CA LEU A 310 -11.86 -16.35 5.05
C LEU A 310 -10.32 -16.42 5.00
N ALA A 311 -9.70 -17.05 6.00
CA ALA A 311 -8.26 -17.25 6.03
C ALA A 311 -7.75 -18.15 4.90
N ALA A 312 -8.49 -19.20 4.53
CA ALA A 312 -8.17 -20.07 3.41
C ALA A 312 -8.27 -19.28 2.10
N GLN A 313 -9.39 -18.58 1.87
CA GLN A 313 -9.60 -17.74 0.68
C GLN A 313 -8.50 -16.67 0.53
N CYS A 314 -8.06 -16.04 1.63
CA CYS A 314 -6.96 -15.07 1.61
C CYS A 314 -5.65 -15.71 1.15
N ARG A 315 -5.29 -16.90 1.66
CA ARG A 315 -4.05 -17.59 1.29
C ARG A 315 -4.05 -18.06 -0.16
N GLU A 316 -5.19 -18.54 -0.63
CA GLU A 316 -5.41 -19.00 -2.01
C GLU A 316 -5.54 -17.82 -2.98
N GLY A 317 -5.90 -16.63 -2.49
CA GLY A 317 -6.15 -15.44 -3.31
C GLY A 317 -7.50 -15.43 -4.00
N SER A 318 -8.45 -16.25 -3.52
CA SER A 318 -9.81 -16.37 -4.04
C SER A 318 -10.83 -15.51 -3.28
N ILE A 319 -10.38 -14.71 -2.29
CA ILE A 319 -11.27 -13.88 -1.47
C ILE A 319 -11.93 -12.78 -2.28
N SER A 320 -13.24 -12.59 -2.06
CA SER A 320 -13.98 -11.47 -2.64
C SER A 320 -13.48 -10.12 -2.10
N PRO A 321 -13.25 -9.11 -2.93
CA PRO A 321 -12.89 -7.75 -2.49
C PRO A 321 -13.86 -7.15 -1.46
N ASP A 322 -15.15 -7.48 -1.54
CA ASP A 322 -16.16 -7.01 -0.59
C ASP A 322 -15.89 -7.49 0.84
N LYS A 323 -15.25 -8.66 0.99
CA LYS A 323 -14.86 -9.20 2.29
C LYS A 323 -13.59 -8.56 2.86
N LEU A 324 -12.85 -7.79 2.08
CA LEU A 324 -11.66 -7.05 2.51
C LEU A 324 -11.95 -5.59 2.92
N SER A 325 -13.23 -5.23 3.01
CA SER A 325 -13.67 -3.88 3.35
C SER A 325 -14.81 -3.90 4.35
N GLY A 326 -15.13 -2.72 4.94
CA GLY A 326 -16.31 -2.57 5.80
C GLY A 326 -16.12 -3.01 7.26
N ALA A 327 -14.93 -3.42 7.66
CA ALA A 327 -14.64 -3.70 9.07
C ALA A 327 -14.74 -2.42 9.91
N SER A 328 -15.42 -2.48 11.05
CA SER A 328 -15.54 -1.37 12.00
C SER A 328 -14.46 -1.38 13.09
N PHE A 329 -13.86 -2.54 13.32
CA PHE A 329 -12.79 -2.77 14.29
C PHE A 329 -11.92 -3.96 13.83
N THR A 330 -10.63 -3.93 14.10
CA THR A 330 -9.72 -5.01 13.68
C THR A 330 -9.11 -5.74 14.89
N VAL A 331 -8.90 -7.05 14.74
CA VAL A 331 -8.15 -7.88 15.70
C VAL A 331 -6.94 -8.49 14.97
N SER A 332 -5.75 -8.26 15.52
CA SER A 332 -4.49 -8.83 15.05
C SER A 332 -3.89 -9.74 16.12
N ASN A 333 -3.62 -11.01 15.79
CA ASN A 333 -3.15 -12.00 16.75
C ASN A 333 -1.73 -12.47 16.42
N LEU A 334 -0.77 -12.12 17.26
CA LEU A 334 0.63 -12.55 17.20
C LEU A 334 1.02 -13.49 18.36
N GLY A 335 0.04 -13.93 19.15
CA GLY A 335 0.28 -14.77 20.32
C GLY A 335 0.95 -16.10 20.00
N SER A 336 0.61 -16.73 18.86
CA SER A 336 1.24 -17.98 18.40
C SER A 336 2.72 -17.82 18.00
N LEU A 337 3.17 -16.60 17.78
CA LEU A 337 4.56 -16.24 17.43
C LEU A 337 5.39 -15.84 18.67
N GLY A 338 4.82 -15.92 19.87
CA GLY A 338 5.51 -15.61 21.11
C GLY A 338 5.67 -14.12 21.41
N VAL A 339 4.90 -13.26 20.73
CA VAL A 339 4.93 -11.80 20.96
C VAL A 339 4.20 -11.49 22.27
N GLU A 340 4.90 -10.91 23.25
CA GLU A 340 4.36 -10.58 24.57
C GLU A 340 3.59 -9.26 24.61
N SER A 341 4.00 -8.30 23.78
CA SER A 341 3.31 -7.01 23.59
C SER A 341 3.75 -6.37 22.27
N PHE A 342 2.87 -5.62 21.64
CA PHE A 342 3.17 -4.82 20.45
C PHE A 342 2.18 -3.67 20.31
N THR A 343 2.49 -2.71 19.46
CA THR A 343 1.60 -1.59 19.10
C THR A 343 1.04 -1.84 17.71
N PRO A 344 -0.14 -2.47 17.58
CA PRO A 344 -0.75 -2.66 16.25
C PRO A 344 -1.08 -1.31 15.63
N VAL A 345 -0.85 -1.17 14.32
CA VAL A 345 -1.19 0.03 13.55
C VAL A 345 -2.65 -0.05 13.13
N ILE A 346 -3.41 1.02 13.35
CA ILE A 346 -4.83 1.07 13.00
C ILE A 346 -5.00 0.95 11.48
N ASN A 347 -6.01 0.20 11.06
CA ASN A 347 -6.41 0.10 9.65
C ASN A 347 -7.40 1.23 9.32
N PRO A 348 -6.98 2.30 8.59
CA PRO A 348 -7.86 3.43 8.31
C PRO A 348 -9.11 2.99 7.55
N PRO A 349 -10.28 3.58 7.78
CA PRO A 349 -10.60 4.71 8.67
C PRO A 349 -11.08 4.29 10.07
N GLN A 350 -10.80 3.07 10.54
CA GLN A 350 -11.23 2.57 11.86
C GLN A 350 -10.65 3.42 12.99
N THR A 351 -11.34 3.42 14.14
CA THR A 351 -10.89 4.16 15.34
C THR A 351 -10.07 3.31 16.29
N GLY A 352 -9.99 2.00 16.09
CA GLY A 352 -9.26 1.10 16.97
C GLY A 352 -8.89 -0.26 16.37
N ILE A 353 -7.86 -0.86 16.95
CA ILE A 353 -7.36 -2.21 16.65
C ILE A 353 -6.90 -2.89 17.93
N LEU A 354 -7.24 -4.16 18.10
CA LEU A 354 -6.80 -4.99 19.21
C LEU A 354 -5.67 -5.93 18.78
N GLY A 355 -4.52 -5.82 19.43
CA GLY A 355 -3.43 -6.78 19.38
C GLY A 355 -3.63 -7.88 20.45
N VAL A 356 -3.61 -9.14 20.03
CA VAL A 356 -3.62 -10.31 20.92
C VAL A 356 -2.21 -10.87 20.98
N CYS A 357 -1.69 -11.02 22.20
CA CYS A 357 -0.33 -11.44 22.47
C CYS A 357 -0.26 -12.85 23.03
N CYS A 358 0.94 -13.37 23.27
CA CYS A 358 1.12 -14.72 23.81
C CYS A 358 0.68 -14.83 25.27
N THR A 359 0.53 -16.07 25.74
CA THR A 359 0.29 -16.39 27.13
C THR A 359 1.64 -16.56 27.84
N THR A 360 1.81 -15.89 28.98
CA THR A 360 3.00 -15.97 29.83
C THR A 360 2.60 -16.24 31.27
N ASP A 361 3.39 -17.01 32.02
CA ASP A 361 3.14 -17.22 33.43
C ASP A 361 3.52 -15.96 34.23
N ARG A 362 2.59 -15.43 35.03
CA ARG A 362 2.80 -14.27 35.90
C ARG A 362 2.55 -14.61 37.34
N PRO A 363 3.33 -14.06 38.28
CA PRO A 363 3.08 -14.23 39.69
C PRO A 363 1.91 -13.36 40.17
N ARG A 364 1.05 -13.90 41.01
CA ARG A 364 0.08 -13.14 41.79
C ARG A 364 0.09 -13.59 43.26
N ARG A 365 -0.33 -12.71 44.16
CA ARG A 365 -0.49 -13.04 45.57
C ARG A 365 -1.85 -13.74 45.74
N ALA A 366 -1.85 -14.96 46.25
CA ALA A 366 -3.03 -15.68 46.64
C ALA A 366 -3.65 -15.13 47.93
N ALA A 367 -4.89 -15.54 48.25
CA ALA A 367 -5.62 -15.06 49.42
C ALA A 367 -4.95 -15.44 50.75
N ASP A 368 -4.18 -16.52 50.79
CA ASP A 368 -3.39 -16.95 51.94
C ASP A 368 -2.03 -16.23 52.07
N GLY A 369 -1.71 -15.30 51.15
CA GLY A 369 -0.46 -14.55 51.10
C GLY A 369 0.67 -15.22 50.36
N SER A 370 0.52 -16.47 49.91
CA SER A 370 1.48 -17.16 49.06
C SER A 370 1.58 -16.51 47.65
N ILE A 371 2.63 -16.87 46.90
CA ILE A 371 2.76 -16.46 45.50
C ILE A 371 2.43 -17.67 44.63
N GLU A 372 1.47 -17.50 43.75
CA GLU A 372 1.12 -18.49 42.75
C GLU A 372 1.37 -17.96 41.34
N LEU A 373 1.66 -18.84 40.40
CA LEU A 373 1.73 -18.53 38.98
C LEU A 373 0.40 -18.74 38.30
N TYR A 374 0.01 -17.87 37.41
CA TYR A 374 -1.17 -18.01 36.57
C TYR A 374 -0.84 -17.66 35.12
N PRO A 375 -1.50 -18.32 34.16
CA PRO A 375 -1.33 -18.00 32.75
C PRO A 375 -1.99 -16.67 32.40
N ALA A 376 -1.19 -15.63 32.18
CA ALA A 376 -1.66 -14.31 31.78
C ALA A 376 -1.57 -14.14 30.26
N MET A 377 -2.63 -13.66 29.63
CA MET A 377 -2.59 -13.25 28.23
C MET A 377 -2.67 -11.72 28.15
N THR A 378 -1.83 -11.15 27.28
CA THR A 378 -1.77 -9.70 27.12
C THR A 378 -2.57 -9.25 25.89
N LEU A 379 -3.29 -8.14 26.05
CA LEU A 379 -4.06 -7.45 25.02
C LEU A 379 -3.50 -6.03 24.84
N SER A 380 -3.18 -5.65 23.61
CA SER A 380 -2.70 -4.31 23.25
C SER A 380 -3.75 -3.60 22.40
N LEU A 381 -4.43 -2.60 22.94
CA LEU A 381 -5.43 -1.80 22.23
C LEU A 381 -4.79 -0.51 21.73
N THR A 382 -4.70 -0.35 20.41
CA THR A 382 -4.36 0.94 19.79
C THR A 382 -5.64 1.61 19.31
N TYR A 383 -5.78 2.90 19.59
CA TYR A 383 -6.93 3.71 19.21
C TYR A 383 -6.51 5.10 18.75
N ASP A 384 -7.35 5.73 17.94
CA ASP A 384 -7.15 7.12 17.52
C ASP A 384 -7.66 8.07 18.62
N HIS A 385 -6.73 8.78 19.27
CA HIS A 385 -7.05 9.65 20.40
C HIS A 385 -7.85 10.90 19.99
N ARG A 386 -8.06 11.13 18.70
CA ARG A 386 -9.00 12.15 18.21
C ARG A 386 -10.46 11.70 18.37
N ALA A 387 -10.72 10.39 18.29
CA ALA A 387 -12.05 9.79 18.37
C ALA A 387 -12.34 9.18 19.75
N VAL A 388 -11.33 8.64 20.42
CA VAL A 388 -11.49 7.88 21.67
C VAL A 388 -10.50 8.36 22.73
N ASP A 389 -11.01 8.77 23.89
CA ASP A 389 -10.17 9.11 25.02
C ASP A 389 -9.61 7.87 25.74
N GLY A 390 -8.54 8.09 26.54
CA GLY A 390 -7.89 7.02 27.29
C GLY A 390 -8.79 6.28 28.26
N SER A 391 -9.72 6.99 28.95
CA SER A 391 -10.63 6.35 29.91
C SER A 391 -11.69 5.44 29.27
N PRO A 392 -12.38 5.81 28.18
CA PRO A 392 -13.22 4.89 27.41
C PRO A 392 -12.45 3.65 26.91
N ALA A 393 -11.27 3.84 26.32
CA ALA A 393 -10.42 2.75 25.84
C ALA A 393 -10.02 1.78 26.97
N ALA A 394 -9.65 2.31 28.13
CA ALA A 394 -9.33 1.50 29.31
C ALA A 394 -10.56 0.75 29.87
N ARG A 395 -11.76 1.36 29.81
CA ARG A 395 -13.01 0.66 30.19
C ARG A 395 -13.31 -0.50 29.28
N PHE A 396 -13.16 -0.34 27.96
CA PHE A 396 -13.30 -1.44 26.99
C PHE A 396 -12.35 -2.60 27.32
N GLN A 397 -11.06 -2.33 27.51
CA GLN A 397 -10.09 -3.38 27.84
C GLN A 397 -10.41 -4.09 29.16
N LYS A 398 -10.83 -3.32 30.18
CA LYS A 398 -11.24 -3.88 31.48
C LYS A 398 -12.47 -4.78 31.33
N GLU A 399 -13.48 -4.38 30.55
CA GLU A 399 -14.68 -5.17 30.32
C GLU A 399 -14.35 -6.42 29.50
N LEU A 400 -13.54 -6.28 28.45
CA LEU A 400 -13.09 -7.42 27.63
C LEU A 400 -12.30 -8.43 28.48
N ALA A 401 -11.36 -7.98 29.31
CA ALA A 401 -10.62 -8.85 30.23
C ALA A 401 -11.57 -9.61 31.16
N LYS A 402 -12.53 -8.91 31.78
CA LYS A 402 -13.55 -9.54 32.63
C LYS A 402 -14.40 -10.56 31.87
N ASN A 403 -14.81 -10.27 30.64
CA ASN A 403 -15.57 -11.18 29.80
C ASN A 403 -14.77 -12.44 29.44
N LEU A 404 -13.46 -12.31 29.21
CA LEU A 404 -12.57 -13.45 28.96
C LEU A 404 -12.29 -14.28 30.22
N GLU A 405 -12.08 -13.65 31.37
CA GLU A 405 -11.91 -14.32 32.68
C GLU A 405 -13.18 -15.05 33.09
N SER A 406 -14.37 -14.57 32.72
CA SER A 406 -15.67 -15.15 32.98
C SER A 406 -16.36 -15.65 31.72
N PHE A 407 -15.61 -16.27 30.80
CA PHE A 407 -16.08 -16.60 29.45
C PHE A 407 -17.34 -17.46 29.40
N THR A 408 -17.49 -18.42 30.31
CA THR A 408 -18.71 -19.24 30.39
C THR A 408 -19.97 -18.44 30.73
N ALA A 409 -19.83 -17.36 31.50
CA ALA A 409 -20.93 -16.45 31.78
C ALA A 409 -21.25 -15.54 30.56
N LEU A 410 -20.24 -15.21 29.74
CA LEU A 410 -20.44 -14.46 28.49
C LEU A 410 -21.25 -15.26 27.47
N LEU A 411 -21.05 -16.60 27.41
CA LEU A 411 -21.80 -17.49 26.51
C LEU A 411 -23.28 -17.60 26.89
N ALA A 412 -23.67 -17.24 28.10
CA ALA A 412 -25.06 -17.29 28.59
C ALA A 412 -25.83 -15.97 28.26
N LYS A 413 -25.15 -14.97 27.75
CA LYS A 413 -25.74 -13.69 27.29
C LYS A 413 -26.04 -13.73 25.77
#